data_b0c8a5ae3eb542178e80b7e374c868dd
#
_entry.id   b0c8a5ae3eb542178e80b7e374c868dd
#
_cell.length_a   1.000
_cell.length_b   1.000
_cell.length_c   1.000
_cell.angle_alpha   90.00
_cell.angle_beta   90.00
_cell.angle_gamma   90.00
#
_symmetry.space_group_name_H-M   'P 1'
#
loop_
_entity.id
_entity.type
_entity.pdbx_description
1 polymer ?
#
loop_
_entity_poly.entity_id
_entity_poly.type
_entity_poly.pdbx_seq_one_letter_code
_entity_poly.pdbx_strand_id
1 'polypeptide(L)'
;YNSSSTLVCTYPACINRELYDALPESDIRRGLFLDPLEYTYNTGGITNNGLGGSALTSYAQGLHPDLNTSAKIYAYMSFKFKCIDKVGAMPFNLFRSSEMYLIEAEANCHLTPSKEAEARQLLKELIRDSGRDPQYTCDKSGQALLDEIKFYRRIELWGEGFSWFDFKRRKDTIVRHTFEDGGNYMTNAAVTINPEDANNWMWVIPAKEYEYNNAINKQ
;
A
#
# COMPACT_ATOMS: atom_id res chain seq x y z
N TYR A 1 12.88 3.10 4.65
CA TYR A 1 14.25 2.97 4.17
C TYR A 1 15.25 3.59 5.18
N ASN A 2 16.54 3.53 4.90
CA ASN A 2 17.63 3.98 5.79
C ASN A 2 17.82 3.17 7.09
N SER A 3 17.20 2.02 7.22
CA SER A 3 17.47 1.12 8.34
C SER A 3 18.77 0.35 8.14
N SER A 4 19.48 0.04 9.24
CA SER A 4 20.57 -0.93 9.24
C SER A 4 20.07 -2.37 9.46
N SER A 5 18.77 -2.56 9.67
CA SER A 5 18.19 -3.89 9.79
C SER A 5 18.39 -4.67 8.49
N THR A 6 19.00 -5.83 8.59
CA THR A 6 19.20 -6.75 7.45
C THR A 6 17.87 -7.07 6.75
N LEU A 7 16.80 -7.21 7.51
CA LEU A 7 15.49 -7.51 6.95
C LEU A 7 14.98 -6.38 6.04
N VAL A 8 15.02 -5.13 6.51
CA VAL A 8 14.56 -3.96 5.75
C VAL A 8 15.47 -3.69 4.55
N CYS A 9 16.79 -3.82 4.73
CA CYS A 9 17.74 -3.62 3.64
C CYS A 9 17.65 -4.70 2.55
N THR A 10 17.27 -5.92 2.92
CA THR A 10 17.21 -7.06 2.00
C THR A 10 15.84 -7.20 1.34
N TYR A 11 14.79 -6.88 2.07
CA TYR A 11 13.40 -7.06 1.65
C TYR A 11 12.59 -5.77 1.86
N PRO A 12 12.88 -4.71 1.11
CA PRO A 12 12.11 -3.47 1.20
C PRO A 12 10.67 -3.70 0.79
N ALA A 13 9.76 -2.99 1.42
CA ALA A 13 8.37 -3.03 1.05
C ALA A 13 8.14 -2.29 -0.28
N CYS A 14 7.44 -2.94 -1.21
CA CYS A 14 7.09 -2.39 -2.52
C CYS A 14 5.58 -2.25 -2.64
N ILE A 15 5.12 -1.20 -3.32
CA ILE A 15 3.71 -1.06 -3.66
C ILE A 15 3.33 -2.07 -4.74
N ASN A 16 2.07 -2.51 -4.75
CA ASN A 16 1.51 -3.28 -5.85
C ASN A 16 1.55 -2.45 -7.13
N ARG A 17 2.08 -3.02 -8.22
CA ARG A 17 2.20 -2.37 -9.52
C ARG A 17 0.87 -1.83 -10.02
N GLU A 18 -0.19 -2.61 -9.97
CA GLU A 18 -1.52 -2.19 -10.45
C GLU A 18 -2.02 -0.95 -9.69
N LEU A 19 -1.74 -0.88 -8.38
CA LEU A 19 -2.11 0.27 -7.57
C LEU A 19 -1.26 1.50 -7.91
N TYR A 20 0.02 1.32 -8.19
CA TYR A 20 0.94 2.38 -8.61
C TYR A 20 0.59 2.89 -10.01
N ASP A 21 0.37 2.00 -10.97
CA ASP A 21 0.08 2.35 -12.35
C ASP A 21 -1.28 3.08 -12.48
N ALA A 22 -2.24 2.76 -11.59
CA ALA A 22 -3.53 3.45 -11.55
C ALA A 22 -3.46 4.85 -10.91
N LEU A 23 -2.37 5.21 -10.24
CA LEU A 23 -2.21 6.53 -9.63
C LEU A 23 -1.87 7.56 -10.71
N PRO A 24 -2.63 8.69 -10.80
CA PRO A 24 -2.37 9.73 -11.79
C PRO A 24 -0.92 10.26 -11.75
N GLU A 25 -0.37 10.62 -12.90
CA GLU A 25 0.99 11.19 -12.97
C GLU A 25 1.10 12.53 -12.24
N SER A 26 0.00 13.28 -12.16
CA SER A 26 -0.10 14.54 -11.41
C SER A 26 -0.10 14.36 -9.89
N ASP A 27 -0.30 13.11 -9.40
CA ASP A 27 -0.33 12.84 -7.97
C ASP A 27 1.08 12.73 -7.39
N ILE A 28 1.43 13.65 -6.50
CA ILE A 28 2.77 13.71 -5.90
C ILE A 28 3.11 12.47 -5.08
N ARG A 29 2.12 11.67 -4.67
CA ARG A 29 2.35 10.42 -3.93
C ARG A 29 3.02 9.33 -4.76
N ARG A 30 3.03 9.46 -6.11
CA ARG A 30 3.89 8.62 -6.96
C ARG A 30 5.35 8.69 -6.52
N GLY A 31 5.83 9.88 -6.14
CA GLY A 31 7.19 10.09 -5.65
C GLY A 31 7.51 9.40 -4.31
N LEU A 32 6.51 8.83 -3.62
CA LEU A 32 6.74 8.00 -2.45
C LEU A 32 7.20 6.57 -2.79
N PHE A 33 7.24 6.23 -4.06
CA PHE A 33 7.61 4.91 -4.55
C PHE A 33 8.62 5.04 -5.68
N LEU A 34 9.52 4.10 -5.79
CA LEU A 34 10.51 4.09 -6.86
C LEU A 34 9.85 3.70 -8.18
N ASP A 35 9.83 4.64 -9.13
CA ASP A 35 9.39 4.35 -10.48
C ASP A 35 10.25 3.22 -11.05
N PRO A 36 9.66 2.19 -11.65
CA PRO A 36 10.39 1.09 -12.24
C PRO A 36 11.22 1.49 -13.45
N LEU A 37 10.94 2.65 -14.07
CA LEU A 37 11.51 3.01 -15.37
C LEU A 37 11.28 1.87 -16.40
N GLU A 38 12.28 1.57 -17.19
CA GLU A 38 12.27 0.43 -18.13
C GLU A 38 12.83 -0.82 -17.45
N TYR A 39 12.04 -1.56 -16.69
CA TYR A 39 12.54 -2.80 -16.17
C TYR A 39 11.85 -4.03 -16.75
N THR A 40 12.63 -5.08 -16.93
CA THR A 40 12.14 -6.36 -17.38
C THR A 40 12.09 -7.35 -16.23
N TYR A 41 11.05 -8.13 -16.23
CA TYR A 41 10.84 -9.20 -15.29
C TYR A 41 11.45 -10.48 -15.87
N ASN A 42 12.30 -11.16 -15.17
CA ASN A 42 12.72 -12.48 -15.63
C ASN A 42 12.09 -13.59 -14.78
N THR A 43 12.02 -14.78 -15.35
CA THR A 43 11.23 -15.94 -14.89
C THR A 43 11.50 -16.42 -13.46
N GLY A 44 12.41 -15.80 -12.74
CA GLY A 44 12.73 -16.10 -11.34
C GLY A 44 12.11 -15.15 -10.33
N GLY A 45 11.32 -14.18 -10.77
CA GLY A 45 10.75 -13.13 -9.93
C GLY A 45 11.32 -11.75 -10.24
N ILE A 46 10.87 -10.74 -9.49
CA ILE A 46 11.39 -9.38 -9.61
C ILE A 46 12.87 -9.44 -9.28
N THR A 47 13.70 -9.25 -10.29
CA THR A 47 15.08 -8.93 -10.02
C THR A 47 15.15 -7.42 -9.75
N ASN A 48 15.86 -7.06 -8.70
CA ASN A 48 16.28 -5.67 -8.48
C ASN A 48 17.12 -5.14 -9.66
N ASN A 49 17.19 -5.90 -10.71
CA ASN A 49 17.93 -5.70 -11.94
C ASN A 49 17.03 -5.35 -13.11
N GLY A 50 15.81 -5.01 -12.86
CA GLY A 50 14.94 -4.61 -13.95
C GLY A 50 15.62 -3.60 -14.86
N LEU A 51 16.46 -2.74 -14.30
CA LEU A 51 17.29 -1.78 -15.02
C LEU A 51 18.79 -2.15 -15.04
N GLY A 52 19.13 -3.43 -14.85
CA GLY A 52 20.53 -3.79 -14.71
C GLY A 52 21.12 -3.30 -13.39
N GLY A 53 20.43 -3.44 -12.28
CA GLY A 53 20.88 -3.21 -10.90
C GLY A 53 21.48 -1.83 -10.63
N SER A 54 22.60 -1.53 -11.28
CA SER A 54 23.32 -0.27 -11.07
C SER A 54 22.54 0.97 -11.55
N ALA A 55 21.81 0.87 -12.66
CA ALA A 55 21.03 2.00 -13.18
C ALA A 55 19.88 2.38 -12.23
N LEU A 56 19.12 1.39 -11.75
CA LEU A 56 18.04 1.62 -10.78
C LEU A 56 18.60 2.13 -9.45
N THR A 57 19.74 1.60 -9.00
CA THR A 57 20.41 2.07 -7.78
C THR A 57 20.88 3.52 -7.92
N SER A 58 21.51 3.88 -9.03
CA SER A 58 21.95 5.26 -9.28
C SER A 58 20.77 6.22 -9.36
N TYR A 59 19.68 5.80 -9.99
CA TYR A 59 18.44 6.58 -10.05
C TYR A 59 17.84 6.80 -8.67
N ALA A 60 17.71 5.75 -7.86
CA ALA A 60 17.20 5.84 -6.50
C ALA A 60 18.07 6.72 -5.60
N GLN A 61 19.38 6.62 -5.73
CA GLN A 61 20.32 7.48 -5.00
C GLN A 61 20.28 8.95 -5.45
N GLY A 62 20.01 9.19 -6.72
CA GLY A 62 19.77 10.54 -7.24
C GLY A 62 18.52 11.18 -6.63
N LEU A 63 17.45 10.43 -6.47
CA LEU A 63 16.21 10.89 -5.81
C LEU A 63 16.38 11.03 -4.29
N HIS A 64 17.15 10.13 -3.68
CA HIS A 64 17.35 10.03 -2.24
C HIS A 64 18.85 9.90 -1.92
N PRO A 65 19.62 11.02 -1.91
CA PRO A 65 21.08 10.99 -1.70
C PRO A 65 21.51 10.39 -0.36
N ASP A 66 20.61 10.36 0.60
CA ASP A 66 20.81 9.79 1.92
C ASP A 66 20.45 8.28 2.02
N LEU A 67 20.09 7.66 0.90
CA LEU A 67 19.74 6.24 0.87
C LEU A 67 20.91 5.38 1.35
N ASN A 68 20.59 4.45 2.24
CA ASN A 68 21.59 3.51 2.76
C ASN A 68 22.19 2.69 1.59
N THR A 69 23.51 2.78 1.41
CA THR A 69 24.24 2.11 0.33
C THR A 69 24.19 0.59 0.43
N SER A 70 23.86 0.03 1.58
CA SER A 70 23.68 -1.42 1.78
C SER A 70 22.25 -1.90 1.44
N ALA A 71 21.33 -0.98 1.18
CA ALA A 71 19.97 -1.34 0.84
C ALA A 71 19.89 -1.94 -0.58
N LYS A 72 19.17 -3.04 -0.72
CA LYS A 72 18.79 -3.54 -2.02
C LYS A 72 17.68 -2.66 -2.59
N ILE A 73 17.82 -2.33 -3.86
CA ILE A 73 16.89 -1.45 -4.57
C ILE A 73 16.00 -2.30 -5.47
N TYR A 74 14.71 -2.07 -5.35
CA TYR A 74 13.68 -2.73 -6.14
C TYR A 74 12.77 -1.72 -6.81
N ALA A 75 12.27 -2.05 -7.98
CA ALA A 75 11.17 -1.31 -8.60
C ALA A 75 9.96 -1.27 -7.64
N TYR A 76 9.26 -0.17 -7.62
CA TYR A 76 8.11 0.08 -6.73
C TYR A 76 8.44 0.13 -5.22
N MET A 77 9.73 0.14 -4.86
CA MET A 77 10.17 0.26 -3.47
C MET A 77 9.61 1.54 -2.82
N SER A 78 9.17 1.43 -1.58
CA SER A 78 8.60 2.56 -0.85
C SER A 78 9.66 3.41 -0.16
N PHE A 79 9.52 4.73 -0.31
CA PHE A 79 10.24 5.76 0.43
C PHE A 79 9.36 6.52 1.42
N LYS A 80 8.11 6.12 1.58
CA LYS A 80 7.14 6.76 2.47
C LYS A 80 7.61 6.80 3.93
N PHE A 81 8.27 5.72 4.38
CA PHE A 81 8.75 5.60 5.75
C PHE A 81 10.28 5.67 5.76
N LYS A 82 10.80 6.75 6.35
CA LYS A 82 12.22 6.98 6.50
C LYS A 82 12.65 6.83 7.94
N CYS A 83 13.63 5.97 8.21
CA CYS A 83 14.28 5.92 9.51
C CYS A 83 15.18 7.15 9.70
N ILE A 84 15.09 7.78 10.85
CA ILE A 84 15.90 8.97 11.18
C ILE A 84 17.34 8.57 11.39
N ASP A 85 17.56 7.39 11.94
CA ASP A 85 18.86 6.80 12.15
C ASP A 85 18.99 5.41 11.51
N LYS A 86 20.23 4.90 11.47
CA LYS A 86 20.53 3.59 10.90
C LYS A 86 19.99 2.41 11.72
N VAL A 87 19.48 2.64 12.91
CA VAL A 87 18.98 1.60 13.83
C VAL A 87 17.54 1.25 13.55
N GLY A 88 16.86 1.99 12.68
CA GLY A 88 15.48 1.76 12.29
C GLY A 88 14.46 2.42 13.21
N ALA A 89 14.90 3.30 14.11
CA ALA A 89 14.00 4.10 14.92
C ALA A 89 13.35 5.20 14.08
N MET A 90 12.05 5.31 14.16
CA MET A 90 11.29 6.36 13.48
C MET A 90 9.99 6.66 14.24
N PRO A 91 9.50 7.89 14.18
CA PRO A 91 8.14 8.19 14.62
C PRO A 91 7.13 7.40 13.77
N PHE A 92 6.16 6.79 14.43
CA PHE A 92 5.08 6.10 13.75
C PHE A 92 3.75 6.79 14.03
N ASN A 93 3.05 7.17 12.97
CA ASN A 93 1.74 7.80 13.10
C ASN A 93 0.70 6.73 13.41
N LEU A 94 0.08 6.80 14.59
CA LEU A 94 -1.01 5.91 14.97
C LEU A 94 -2.33 6.37 14.35
N PHE A 95 -2.54 7.69 14.28
CA PHE A 95 -3.75 8.30 13.72
C PHE A 95 -3.37 9.50 12.86
N ARG A 96 -4.07 9.66 11.74
CA ARG A 96 -3.89 10.79 10.83
C ARG A 96 -5.23 11.38 10.41
N SER A 97 -5.28 12.71 10.25
CA SER A 97 -6.50 13.39 9.77
C SER A 97 -6.97 12.84 8.41
N SER A 98 -6.04 12.45 7.54
CA SER A 98 -6.38 11.85 6.23
C SER A 98 -7.28 10.62 6.36
N GLU A 99 -7.08 9.82 7.41
CA GLU A 99 -7.93 8.65 7.68
C GLU A 99 -9.37 9.09 8.01
N MET A 100 -9.53 10.17 8.79
CA MET A 100 -10.85 10.69 9.17
C MET A 100 -11.62 11.18 7.94
N TYR A 101 -10.97 11.91 7.02
CA TYR A 101 -11.57 12.32 5.74
C TYR A 101 -12.10 11.12 4.96
N LEU A 102 -11.32 10.05 4.88
CA LEU A 102 -11.68 8.86 4.11
C LEU A 102 -12.77 8.02 4.80
N ILE A 103 -12.79 7.97 6.14
CA ILE A 103 -13.87 7.33 6.91
C ILE A 103 -15.17 8.10 6.71
N GLU A 104 -15.14 9.42 6.84
CA GLU A 104 -16.32 10.26 6.67
C GLU A 104 -16.86 10.20 5.24
N ALA A 105 -15.98 10.23 4.23
CA ALA A 105 -16.38 10.10 2.84
C ALA A 105 -17.09 8.75 2.58
N GLU A 106 -16.52 7.64 3.06
CA GLU A 106 -17.15 6.32 2.94
C GLU A 106 -18.48 6.24 3.69
N ALA A 107 -18.53 6.75 4.91
CA ALA A 107 -19.76 6.78 5.73
C ALA A 107 -20.89 7.57 5.06
N ASN A 108 -20.58 8.73 4.47
CA ASN A 108 -21.55 9.55 3.75
C ASN A 108 -22.19 8.81 2.56
N CYS A 109 -21.46 7.94 1.90
CA CYS A 109 -22.01 7.09 0.82
C CYS A 109 -23.01 6.05 1.33
N HIS A 110 -22.88 5.60 2.59
CA HIS A 110 -23.73 4.58 3.18
C HIS A 110 -24.95 5.13 3.94
N LEU A 111 -25.09 6.44 4.05
CA LEU A 111 -26.26 7.05 4.67
C LEU A 111 -27.53 6.86 3.83
N THR A 112 -28.68 6.96 4.48
CA THR A 112 -29.99 6.94 3.82
C THR A 112 -30.79 8.18 4.25
N PRO A 113 -31.00 9.17 3.35
CA PRO A 113 -30.44 9.27 1.99
C PRO A 113 -28.92 9.44 1.99
N SER A 114 -28.26 8.97 0.92
CA SER A 114 -26.81 9.09 0.78
C SER A 114 -26.39 10.56 0.59
N LYS A 115 -25.20 10.88 1.09
CA LYS A 115 -24.57 12.20 1.00
C LYS A 115 -23.32 12.17 0.11
N GLU A 116 -23.51 11.70 -1.11
CA GLU A 116 -22.39 11.54 -2.06
C GLU A 116 -21.73 12.87 -2.45
N ALA A 117 -22.47 13.97 -2.42
CA ALA A 117 -21.90 15.30 -2.69
C ALA A 117 -20.87 15.70 -1.63
N GLU A 118 -21.18 15.44 -0.36
CA GLU A 118 -20.26 15.65 0.76
C GLU A 118 -19.07 14.71 0.70
N ALA A 119 -19.29 13.44 0.32
CA ALA A 119 -18.20 12.49 0.13
C ALA A 119 -17.21 12.93 -0.96
N ARG A 120 -17.72 13.41 -2.10
CA ARG A 120 -16.87 13.98 -3.18
C ARG A 120 -16.13 15.23 -2.73
N GLN A 121 -16.76 16.07 -1.92
CA GLN A 121 -16.13 17.28 -1.39
C GLN A 121 -14.96 16.92 -0.47
N LEU A 122 -15.12 15.96 0.43
CA LEU A 122 -14.07 15.47 1.31
C LEU A 122 -12.87 14.90 0.53
N LEU A 123 -13.13 14.16 -0.57
CA LEU A 123 -12.07 13.68 -1.44
C LEU A 123 -11.33 14.84 -2.14
N LYS A 124 -12.05 15.88 -2.61
CA LYS A 124 -11.43 17.06 -3.21
C LYS A 124 -10.54 17.80 -2.21
N GLU A 125 -11.01 17.99 -1.00
CA GLU A 125 -10.22 18.61 0.07
C GLU A 125 -8.96 17.81 0.39
N LEU A 126 -9.11 16.49 0.54
CA LEU A 126 -7.99 15.62 0.86
C LEU A 126 -6.97 15.51 -0.28
N ILE A 127 -7.40 15.51 -1.53
CA ILE A 127 -6.54 15.17 -2.66
C ILE A 127 -6.09 16.42 -3.40
N ARG A 128 -7.03 17.25 -3.85
CA ARG A 128 -6.71 18.44 -4.63
C ARG A 128 -6.25 19.60 -3.76
N ASP A 129 -7.08 19.98 -2.80
CA ASP A 129 -6.89 21.23 -2.05
C ASP A 129 -5.71 21.13 -1.06
N SER A 130 -5.38 19.91 -0.65
CA SER A 130 -4.17 19.63 0.11
C SER A 130 -2.88 19.58 -0.72
N GLY A 131 -2.99 19.67 -2.06
CA GLY A 131 -1.87 19.64 -2.99
C GLY A 131 -1.31 18.25 -3.33
N ARG A 132 -2.02 17.16 -2.98
CA ARG A 132 -1.60 15.80 -3.36
C ARG A 132 -1.70 15.56 -4.85
N ASP A 133 -2.83 15.94 -5.44
CA ASP A 133 -3.05 15.99 -6.88
C ASP A 133 -3.85 17.24 -7.23
N PRO A 134 -3.19 18.31 -7.67
CA PRO A 134 -3.86 19.56 -8.03
C PRO A 134 -4.86 19.45 -9.19
N GLN A 135 -4.77 18.37 -9.98
CA GLN A 135 -5.66 18.13 -11.11
C GLN A 135 -6.86 17.24 -10.75
N TYR A 136 -6.92 16.77 -9.51
CA TYR A 136 -7.97 15.85 -9.07
C TYR A 136 -9.36 16.46 -9.20
N THR A 137 -10.25 15.71 -9.86
CA THR A 137 -11.69 15.96 -9.93
C THR A 137 -12.44 14.68 -9.64
N CYS A 138 -13.63 14.79 -9.05
CA CYS A 138 -14.49 13.66 -8.78
C CYS A 138 -15.94 14.01 -9.12
N ASP A 139 -16.50 13.29 -10.08
CA ASP A 139 -17.90 13.33 -10.48
C ASP A 139 -18.60 11.98 -10.33
N LYS A 140 -17.89 10.98 -9.79
CA LYS A 140 -18.38 9.62 -9.60
C LYS A 140 -19.52 9.56 -8.58
N SER A 141 -20.36 8.53 -8.70
CA SER A 141 -21.50 8.25 -7.83
C SER A 141 -21.67 6.75 -7.60
N GLY A 142 -22.47 6.37 -6.62
CA GLY A 142 -22.75 4.97 -6.28
C GLY A 142 -21.49 4.15 -6.03
N GLN A 143 -21.45 2.94 -6.62
CA GLN A 143 -20.31 2.04 -6.46
C GLN A 143 -18.99 2.64 -6.96
N ALA A 144 -19.02 3.39 -8.05
CA ALA A 144 -17.82 4.01 -8.60
C ALA A 144 -17.20 5.04 -7.64
N LEU A 145 -18.00 5.76 -6.86
CA LEU A 145 -17.51 6.66 -5.81
C LEU A 145 -16.90 5.89 -4.64
N LEU A 146 -17.54 4.79 -4.22
CA LEU A 146 -16.97 3.91 -3.19
C LEU A 146 -15.64 3.31 -3.63
N ASP A 147 -15.51 2.90 -4.88
CA ASP A 147 -14.26 2.35 -5.42
C ASP A 147 -13.16 3.43 -5.50
N GLU A 148 -13.52 4.67 -5.79
CA GLU A 148 -12.60 5.81 -5.72
C GLU A 148 -12.10 6.05 -4.29
N ILE A 149 -12.99 6.05 -3.31
CA ILE A 149 -12.63 6.19 -1.89
C ILE A 149 -11.69 5.05 -1.46
N LYS A 150 -12.00 3.80 -1.84
CA LYS A 150 -11.16 2.63 -1.58
C LYS A 150 -9.76 2.80 -2.19
N PHE A 151 -9.69 3.25 -3.44
CA PHE A 151 -8.44 3.47 -4.15
C PHE A 151 -7.56 4.46 -3.40
N TYR A 152 -8.09 5.66 -3.12
CA TYR A 152 -7.31 6.69 -2.42
C TYR A 152 -6.99 6.32 -0.97
N ARG A 153 -7.84 5.54 -0.30
CA ARG A 153 -7.53 5.00 1.03
C ARG A 153 -6.33 4.03 1.00
N ARG A 154 -6.25 3.18 -0.01
CA ARG A 154 -5.11 2.26 -0.19
C ARG A 154 -3.80 3.01 -0.46
N ILE A 155 -3.85 4.10 -1.21
CA ILE A 155 -2.69 4.95 -1.50
C ILE A 155 -2.28 5.76 -0.27
N GLU A 156 -3.23 6.50 0.30
CA GLU A 156 -2.96 7.42 1.41
C GLU A 156 -2.43 6.69 2.65
N LEU A 157 -3.04 5.57 2.98
CA LEU A 157 -2.71 4.77 4.16
C LEU A 157 -1.82 3.55 3.84
N TRP A 158 -1.15 3.58 2.68
CA TRP A 158 -0.26 2.51 2.28
C TRP A 158 0.84 2.27 3.32
N GLY A 159 1.02 0.99 3.70
CA GLY A 159 2.04 0.57 4.68
C GLY A 159 1.69 0.87 6.15
N GLU A 160 0.52 1.43 6.45
CA GLU A 160 0.09 1.80 7.81
C GLU A 160 -0.77 0.72 8.49
N GLY A 161 -0.89 -0.48 7.89
CA GLY A 161 -1.57 -1.62 8.51
C GLY A 161 -3.07 -1.72 8.25
N PHE A 162 -3.69 -0.76 7.58
CA PHE A 162 -5.15 -0.71 7.40
C PHE A 162 -5.70 -1.69 6.37
N SER A 163 -4.93 -2.03 5.34
CA SER A 163 -5.44 -2.78 4.17
C SER A 163 -6.08 -4.12 4.54
N TRP A 164 -5.50 -4.87 5.47
CA TRP A 164 -6.06 -6.15 5.92
C TRP A 164 -7.46 -6.00 6.53
N PHE A 165 -7.61 -5.03 7.43
CA PHE A 165 -8.89 -4.77 8.09
C PHE A 165 -9.93 -4.23 7.11
N ASP A 166 -9.50 -3.40 6.16
CA ASP A 166 -10.37 -2.85 5.12
C ASP A 166 -10.89 -3.94 4.18
N PHE A 167 -10.04 -4.82 3.69
CA PHE A 167 -10.47 -5.97 2.89
C PHE A 167 -11.44 -6.87 3.66
N LYS A 168 -11.13 -7.16 4.92
CA LYS A 168 -11.96 -8.01 5.77
C LYS A 168 -13.35 -7.41 6.02
N ARG A 169 -13.43 -6.12 6.42
CA ARG A 169 -14.72 -5.49 6.74
C ARG A 169 -15.61 -5.29 5.51
N ARG A 170 -15.01 -5.07 4.34
CA ARG A 170 -15.75 -4.91 3.07
C ARG A 170 -16.03 -6.23 2.38
N LYS A 171 -15.43 -7.33 2.83
CA LYS A 171 -15.46 -8.62 2.14
C LYS A 171 -14.95 -8.52 0.71
N ASP A 172 -13.89 -7.77 0.50
CA ASP A 172 -13.26 -7.63 -0.80
C ASP A 172 -12.41 -8.88 -1.09
N THR A 173 -12.41 -9.36 -2.33
CA THR A 173 -11.46 -10.35 -2.80
C THR A 173 -10.07 -9.73 -2.91
N ILE A 174 -9.05 -10.40 -2.40
CA ILE A 174 -7.65 -10.01 -2.60
C ILE A 174 -7.13 -10.77 -3.80
N VAL A 175 -6.71 -10.05 -4.82
CA VAL A 175 -6.05 -10.63 -6.01
C VAL A 175 -4.63 -10.11 -6.08
N ARG A 176 -3.69 -11.02 -6.32
CA ARG A 176 -2.27 -10.71 -6.54
C ARG A 176 -1.87 -11.31 -7.87
N HIS A 177 -1.50 -10.46 -8.80
CA HIS A 177 -1.10 -10.86 -10.13
C HIS A 177 0.41 -10.99 -10.26
N THR A 178 0.86 -11.89 -11.14
CA THR A 178 2.26 -11.97 -11.58
C THR A 178 2.61 -10.75 -12.42
N PHE A 179 3.87 -10.65 -12.80
CA PHE A 179 4.29 -9.56 -13.69
C PHE A 179 3.66 -9.69 -15.08
N GLU A 180 3.56 -10.89 -15.61
CA GLU A 180 2.93 -11.19 -16.90
C GLU A 180 1.44 -10.81 -16.91
N ASP A 181 0.79 -10.93 -15.76
CA ASP A 181 -0.62 -10.59 -15.57
C ASP A 181 -0.84 -9.14 -15.11
N GLY A 182 0.17 -8.29 -15.18
CA GLY A 182 0.08 -6.86 -14.85
C GLY A 182 0.40 -6.49 -13.40
N GLY A 183 0.70 -7.47 -12.55
CA GLY A 183 1.12 -7.23 -11.17
C GLY A 183 2.64 -7.19 -10.97
N ASN A 184 3.09 -7.45 -9.76
CA ASN A 184 4.51 -7.56 -9.41
C ASN A 184 4.77 -8.61 -8.33
N TYR A 185 3.90 -9.59 -8.23
CA TYR A 185 4.09 -10.71 -7.31
C TYR A 185 4.82 -11.87 -7.99
N MET A 186 5.62 -12.59 -7.19
CA MET A 186 6.20 -13.85 -7.63
C MET A 186 5.09 -14.88 -7.82
N THR A 187 5.29 -15.84 -8.73
CA THR A 187 4.28 -16.86 -9.06
C THR A 187 3.73 -17.61 -7.83
N ASN A 188 4.59 -17.91 -6.86
CA ASN A 188 4.17 -18.57 -5.62
C ASN A 188 3.43 -17.67 -4.63
N ALA A 189 3.40 -16.37 -4.87
CA ALA A 189 2.68 -15.36 -4.08
C ALA A 189 1.52 -14.72 -4.82
N ALA A 190 1.35 -15.06 -6.11
CA ALA A 190 0.23 -14.66 -6.95
C ALA A 190 -0.97 -15.55 -6.60
N VAL A 191 -1.85 -15.05 -5.74
CA VAL A 191 -2.98 -15.80 -5.20
C VAL A 191 -4.24 -14.94 -5.23
N THR A 192 -5.39 -15.62 -5.32
CA THR A 192 -6.71 -15.02 -5.07
C THR A 192 -7.22 -15.53 -3.73
N ILE A 193 -7.62 -14.62 -2.85
CA ILE A 193 -8.21 -14.92 -1.55
C ILE A 193 -9.62 -14.34 -1.54
N ASN A 194 -10.61 -15.22 -1.48
CA ASN A 194 -12.02 -14.82 -1.47
C ASN A 194 -12.51 -14.57 -0.04
N PRO A 195 -13.54 -13.72 0.13
CA PRO A 195 -14.09 -13.43 1.46
C PRO A 195 -14.68 -14.65 2.16
N GLU A 196 -15.11 -15.66 1.40
CA GLU A 196 -15.68 -16.91 1.92
C GLU A 196 -14.63 -17.88 2.48
N ASP A 197 -13.36 -17.67 2.16
CA ASP A 197 -12.25 -18.49 2.64
C ASP A 197 -11.96 -18.18 4.12
N ALA A 198 -12.85 -18.62 5.01
CA ALA A 198 -12.90 -18.25 6.42
C ALA A 198 -11.55 -18.41 7.15
N ASN A 199 -10.79 -19.43 6.80
CA ASN A 199 -9.47 -19.70 7.41
C ASN A 199 -8.41 -18.65 7.01
N ASN A 200 -8.56 -17.97 5.88
CA ASN A 200 -7.61 -16.96 5.41
C ASN A 200 -7.79 -15.61 6.10
N TRP A 201 -8.94 -15.38 6.76
CA TRP A 201 -9.29 -14.11 7.39
C TRP A 201 -9.20 -14.12 8.91
N MET A 202 -8.88 -15.25 9.51
CA MET A 202 -8.70 -15.38 10.95
C MET A 202 -7.23 -15.47 11.33
N TRP A 203 -6.86 -14.72 12.35
CA TRP A 203 -5.55 -14.88 12.97
C TRP A 203 -5.58 -16.11 13.86
N VAL A 204 -4.62 -16.98 13.67
CA VAL A 204 -4.46 -18.15 14.53
C VAL A 204 -4.03 -17.67 15.91
N ILE A 205 -4.69 -18.18 16.94
CA ILE A 205 -4.27 -17.92 18.33
C ILE A 205 -2.89 -18.55 18.52
N PRO A 206 -1.89 -17.78 18.99
CA PRO A 206 -0.54 -18.32 19.20
C PRO A 206 -0.56 -19.56 20.11
N ALA A 207 0.21 -20.59 19.75
CA ALA A 207 0.24 -21.86 20.51
C ALA A 207 0.52 -21.66 22.01
N LYS A 208 1.33 -20.67 22.37
CA LYS A 208 1.62 -20.32 23.76
C LYS A 208 0.41 -19.87 24.56
N GLU A 209 -0.60 -19.27 23.92
CA GLU A 209 -1.83 -18.89 24.61
C GLU A 209 -2.61 -20.11 25.10
N TYR A 210 -2.55 -21.23 24.36
CA TYR A 210 -3.15 -22.49 24.80
C TYR A 210 -2.42 -23.15 25.97
N GLU A 211 -1.14 -22.85 26.15
CA GLU A 211 -0.32 -23.40 27.25
C GLU A 211 -0.62 -22.71 28.57
N TYR A 212 -0.95 -21.43 28.53
CA TYR A 212 -1.10 -20.60 29.73
C TYR A 212 -2.54 -20.18 30.04
N ASN A 213 -3.46 -20.33 29.10
CA ASN A 213 -4.85 -19.91 29.25
C ASN A 213 -5.81 -21.08 29.03
N ASN A 214 -6.22 -21.72 30.12
CA ASN A 214 -7.15 -22.86 30.08
C ASN A 214 -8.57 -22.51 29.62
N ALA A 215 -8.90 -21.21 29.52
CA ALA A 215 -10.21 -20.77 29.03
C ALA A 215 -10.30 -20.76 27.48
N ILE A 216 -9.19 -20.93 26.78
CA ILE A 216 -9.16 -20.99 25.32
C ILE A 216 -9.28 -22.43 24.86
N ASN A 217 -10.39 -22.76 24.22
CA ASN A 217 -10.56 -24.05 23.58
C ASN A 217 -9.66 -24.15 22.33
N LYS A 218 -8.95 -25.28 22.19
CA LYS A 218 -8.20 -25.58 20.97
C LYS A 218 -9.18 -25.71 19.82
N GLN A 219 -9.00 -24.87 18.79
CA GLN A 219 -9.73 -24.95 17.52
C GLN A 219 -9.06 -25.95 16.58
#